data_118f071144eef20e800100ba9ad1b94f
#
_entry.id   118f071144eef20e800100ba9ad1b94f
#
_cell.length_a   1.000
_cell.length_b   1.000
_cell.length_c   1.000
_cell.angle_alpha   90.00
_cell.angle_beta   90.00
_cell.angle_gamma   90.00
#
_symmetry.space_group_name_H-M   'P 1'
#
loop_
_entity.id
_entity.type
_entity.pdbx_description
1 polymer ?
#
loop_
_entity_poly.entity_id
_entity_poly.type
_entity_poly.pdbx_seq_one_letter_code
_entity_poly.pdbx_strand_id
1 'polypeptide(L)'
;MKVFLSGYGKMGRMLEELALERGWEVVGHADIPCPEAYETAPGADVCLDFSGVGALKPLLGYLRRTKTALVSGTTGLTEPDLDALQELGRELPVIWTANYSTGIAVFRRMLHD
;
A
#
# COMPACT_ATOMS: atom_id res chain seq x y z
N MET A 1 -6.39 -0.83 13.89
CA MET A 1 -6.20 -1.27 12.49
C MET A 1 -4.72 -1.55 12.25
N LYS A 2 -4.43 -2.59 11.50
CA LYS A 2 -3.05 -2.93 11.12
C LYS A 2 -2.76 -2.44 9.71
N VAL A 3 -1.61 -1.81 9.52
CA VAL A 3 -1.21 -1.18 8.26
C VAL A 3 0.17 -1.67 7.84
N PHE A 4 0.31 -1.99 6.56
CA PHE A 4 1.62 -2.23 5.94
C PHE A 4 1.93 -1.09 4.98
N LEU A 5 3.17 -0.61 4.98
CA LEU A 5 3.59 0.50 4.13
C LEU A 5 4.45 -0.02 2.97
N SER A 6 4.00 0.17 1.74
CA SER A 6 4.76 -0.12 0.54
C SER A 6 5.37 1.18 0.05
N GLY A 7 6.69 1.29 0.19
CA GLY A 7 7.42 2.53 0.00
C GLY A 7 7.69 3.19 1.36
N TYR A 8 8.95 3.54 1.60
CA TYR A 8 9.33 4.12 2.88
C TYR A 8 10.22 5.34 2.69
N GLY A 9 9.86 6.17 1.71
CA GLY A 9 10.45 7.47 1.55
C GLY A 9 9.73 8.50 2.41
N LYS A 10 9.75 9.75 1.98
CA LYS A 10 9.13 10.85 2.72
C LYS A 10 7.65 10.62 2.99
N MET A 11 6.90 10.18 1.97
CA MET A 11 5.47 9.92 2.10
C MET A 11 5.19 8.77 3.05
N GLY A 12 5.95 7.67 2.92
CA GLY A 12 5.77 6.51 3.80
C GLY A 12 5.99 6.84 5.27
N ARG A 13 7.02 7.65 5.55
CA ARG A 13 7.30 8.07 6.92
C ARG A 13 6.21 8.96 7.50
N MET A 14 5.65 9.84 6.67
CA MET A 14 4.54 10.69 7.09
C MET A 14 3.30 9.84 7.42
N LEU A 15 3.00 8.86 6.57
CA LEU A 15 1.87 7.95 6.79
C LEU A 15 2.07 7.11 8.06
N GLU A 16 3.30 6.69 8.32
CA GLU A 16 3.63 5.96 9.54
C GLU A 16 3.32 6.80 10.78
N GLU A 17 3.76 8.06 10.80
CA GLU A 17 3.47 8.95 11.91
C GLU A 17 1.98 9.14 12.13
N LEU A 18 1.22 9.36 11.05
CA LEU A 18 -0.22 9.53 11.13
C LEU A 18 -0.92 8.28 11.68
N ALA A 19 -0.50 7.11 11.22
CA ALA A 19 -1.07 5.85 11.69
C ALA A 19 -0.81 5.65 13.18
N LEU A 20 0.42 5.90 13.62
CA LEU A 20 0.80 5.75 15.03
C LEU A 20 0.06 6.75 15.93
N GLU A 21 -0.14 7.98 15.47
CA GLU A 21 -0.93 8.97 16.20
C GLU A 21 -2.36 8.53 16.44
N ARG A 22 -2.91 7.73 15.52
CA ARG A 22 -4.27 7.21 15.63
C ARG A 22 -4.35 5.86 16.38
N GLY A 23 -3.22 5.39 16.89
CA GLY A 23 -3.18 4.13 17.62
C GLY A 23 -3.23 2.90 16.72
N TRP A 24 -2.96 3.06 15.42
CA TRP A 24 -2.89 1.93 14.49
C TRP A 24 -1.52 1.26 14.61
N GLU A 25 -1.49 -0.04 14.34
CA GLU A 25 -0.25 -0.79 14.34
C GLU A 25 0.34 -0.82 12.93
N VAL A 26 1.59 -0.38 12.78
CA VAL A 26 2.33 -0.52 11.53
C VAL A 26 3.08 -1.84 11.59
N VAL A 27 2.62 -2.84 10.83
CA VAL A 27 3.18 -4.19 10.90
C VAL A 27 4.49 -4.32 10.13
N GLY A 28 4.82 -3.35 9.29
CA GLY A 28 6.08 -3.33 8.58
C GLY A 28 6.07 -2.35 7.43
N HIS A 29 7.21 -2.21 6.79
CA HIS A 29 7.34 -1.42 5.56
C HIS A 29 8.35 -2.11 4.65
N ALA A 30 8.24 -1.85 3.35
CA ALA A 30 9.17 -2.35 2.36
C ALA A 30 9.38 -1.30 1.26
N ASP A 31 10.51 -1.40 0.57
CA ASP A 31 10.79 -0.58 -0.59
C ASP A 31 11.69 -1.38 -1.54
N ILE A 32 12.03 -0.81 -2.69
CA ILE A 32 12.83 -1.54 -3.68
C ILE A 32 14.23 -1.87 -3.19
N PRO A 33 14.96 -0.97 -2.49
CA PRO A 33 16.26 -1.35 -1.93
C PRO A 33 16.19 -2.46 -0.89
N CYS A 34 15.04 -2.62 -0.22
CA CYS A 34 14.84 -3.62 0.83
C CYS A 34 13.51 -4.36 0.63
N PRO A 35 13.41 -5.23 -0.40
CA PRO A 35 12.13 -5.86 -0.74
C PRO A 35 11.77 -7.07 0.12
N GLU A 36 12.60 -7.49 1.05
CA GLU A 36 12.40 -8.70 1.83
C GLU A 36 11.09 -8.68 2.62
N ALA A 37 10.67 -7.51 3.08
CA ALA A 37 9.44 -7.39 3.87
C ALA A 37 8.19 -7.76 3.05
N TYR A 38 8.23 -7.60 1.73
CA TYR A 38 7.10 -8.05 0.90
C TYR A 38 6.88 -9.56 0.99
N GLU A 39 7.94 -10.31 1.23
CA GLU A 39 7.87 -11.77 1.33
C GLU A 39 7.65 -12.27 2.75
N THR A 40 8.06 -11.51 3.75
CA THR A 40 8.13 -11.98 5.14
C THR A 40 7.16 -11.29 6.08
N ALA A 41 6.70 -10.08 5.76
CA ALA A 41 5.83 -9.34 6.66
C ALA A 41 4.48 -10.03 6.86
N PRO A 42 3.89 -9.90 8.07
CA PRO A 42 2.56 -10.43 8.31
C PRO A 42 1.51 -9.62 7.54
N GLY A 43 0.31 -10.17 7.42
CA GLY A 43 -0.80 -9.48 6.81
C GLY A 43 -1.26 -8.29 7.64
N ALA A 44 -1.95 -7.38 6.98
CA ALA A 44 -2.51 -6.19 7.58
C ALA A 44 -3.95 -6.04 7.14
N ASP A 45 -4.66 -5.06 7.72
CA ASP A 45 -6.01 -4.74 7.26
C ASP A 45 -5.94 -3.98 5.93
N VAL A 46 -4.92 -3.13 5.78
CA VAL A 46 -4.73 -2.35 4.57
C VAL A 46 -3.23 -2.13 4.32
N CYS A 47 -2.86 -2.12 3.04
CA CYS A 47 -1.54 -1.71 2.59
C CYS A 47 -1.67 -0.33 1.95
N LEU A 48 -0.83 0.61 2.36
CA LEU A 48 -0.74 1.94 1.77
C LEU A 48 0.49 1.96 0.87
N ASP A 49 0.27 2.11 -0.44
CA ASP A 49 1.34 2.04 -1.43
C ASP A 49 1.57 3.39 -2.10
N PHE A 50 2.73 3.96 -1.86
CA PHE A 50 3.23 5.17 -2.51
C PHE A 50 4.68 4.94 -2.97
N SER A 51 4.97 3.72 -3.43
CA SER A 51 6.28 3.32 -3.90
C SER A 51 6.51 3.77 -5.34
N GLY A 52 7.02 2.94 -6.18
CA GLY A 52 7.17 3.18 -7.60
C GLY A 52 6.74 1.94 -8.37
N VAL A 53 6.72 2.05 -9.68
CA VAL A 53 6.31 0.93 -10.55
C VAL A 53 7.16 -0.31 -10.33
N GLY A 54 8.44 -0.14 -9.97
CA GLY A 54 9.34 -1.26 -9.73
C GLY A 54 8.94 -2.13 -8.54
N ALA A 55 8.13 -1.62 -7.62
CA ALA A 55 7.68 -2.37 -6.45
C ALA A 55 6.40 -3.16 -6.69
N LEU A 56 5.73 -2.95 -7.83
CA LEU A 56 4.40 -3.53 -8.05
C LEU A 56 4.39 -5.05 -7.95
N LYS A 57 5.33 -5.72 -8.60
CA LYS A 57 5.35 -7.19 -8.61
C LYS A 57 5.49 -7.80 -7.21
N PRO A 58 6.48 -7.41 -6.40
CA PRO A 58 6.58 -7.92 -5.04
C PRO A 58 5.39 -7.49 -4.18
N LEU A 59 4.85 -6.30 -4.40
CA LEU A 59 3.66 -5.83 -3.69
C LEU A 59 2.46 -6.74 -3.95
N LEU A 60 2.20 -7.07 -5.21
CA LEU A 60 1.09 -7.97 -5.56
C LEU A 60 1.24 -9.33 -4.88
N GLY A 61 2.46 -9.85 -4.81
CA GLY A 61 2.75 -11.09 -4.11
C GLY A 61 2.40 -11.02 -2.63
N TYR A 62 2.78 -9.93 -1.98
CA TYR A 62 2.45 -9.69 -0.58
C TYR A 62 0.93 -9.64 -0.37
N LEU A 63 0.23 -8.86 -1.19
CA LEU A 63 -1.22 -8.68 -1.04
C LEU A 63 -1.99 -9.99 -1.21
N ARG A 64 -1.60 -10.80 -2.21
CA ARG A 64 -2.25 -12.09 -2.43
C ARG A 64 -1.95 -13.09 -1.33
N ARG A 65 -0.69 -13.14 -0.88
CA ARG A 65 -0.27 -14.05 0.18
C ARG A 65 -1.00 -13.77 1.48
N THR A 66 -1.18 -12.50 1.82
CA THR A 66 -1.72 -12.10 3.12
C THR A 66 -3.19 -11.69 3.07
N LYS A 67 -3.78 -11.59 1.88
CA LYS A 67 -5.17 -11.11 1.69
C LYS A 67 -5.37 -9.71 2.24
N THR A 68 -4.43 -8.83 1.99
CA THR A 68 -4.45 -7.46 2.48
C THR A 68 -5.05 -6.53 1.42
N ALA A 69 -5.97 -5.66 1.82
CA ALA A 69 -6.54 -4.65 0.94
C ALA A 69 -5.49 -3.59 0.55
N LEU A 70 -5.68 -2.94 -0.59
CA LEU A 70 -4.72 -1.98 -1.11
C LEU A 70 -5.31 -0.59 -1.34
N VAL A 71 -4.60 0.43 -0.87
CA VAL A 71 -4.80 1.82 -1.30
C VAL A 71 -3.48 2.26 -1.91
N SER A 72 -3.47 2.52 -3.22
CA SER A 72 -2.24 2.87 -3.94
C SER A 72 -2.32 4.25 -4.58
N GLY A 73 -1.25 5.03 -4.42
CA GLY A 73 -1.05 6.30 -5.10
C GLY A 73 0.16 6.28 -6.03
N THR A 74 0.61 5.11 -6.43
CA THR A 74 1.77 4.98 -7.32
C THR A 74 1.46 5.54 -8.69
N THR A 75 2.36 6.39 -9.21
CA THR A 75 2.25 6.97 -10.56
C THR A 75 3.13 6.21 -11.55
N GLY A 76 2.91 6.45 -12.82
CA GLY A 76 3.74 5.85 -13.88
C GLY A 76 3.41 4.41 -14.21
N LEU A 77 2.24 3.92 -13.78
CA LEU A 77 1.81 2.57 -14.10
C LEU A 77 1.42 2.46 -15.58
N THR A 78 1.86 1.37 -16.22
CA THR A 78 1.49 1.06 -17.61
C THR A 78 0.13 0.36 -17.65
N GLU A 79 -0.41 0.14 -18.87
CA GLU A 79 -1.65 -0.61 -18.99
C GLU A 79 -1.58 -2.01 -18.42
N PRO A 80 -0.51 -2.80 -18.67
CA PRO A 80 -0.39 -4.11 -18.01
C PRO A 80 -0.37 -4.02 -16.49
N ASP A 81 0.23 -2.97 -15.92
CA ASP A 81 0.23 -2.75 -14.48
C ASP A 81 -1.18 -2.50 -13.94
N LEU A 82 -1.94 -1.65 -14.64
CA LEU A 82 -3.33 -1.35 -14.28
C LEU A 82 -4.22 -2.57 -14.41
N ASP A 83 -3.99 -3.39 -15.45
CA ASP A 83 -4.71 -4.65 -15.63
C ASP A 83 -4.43 -5.60 -14.45
N ALA A 84 -3.19 -5.64 -13.98
CA ALA A 84 -2.82 -6.47 -12.83
C ALA A 84 -3.54 -6.01 -11.56
N LEU A 85 -3.66 -4.70 -11.34
CA LEU A 85 -4.40 -4.16 -10.21
C LEU A 85 -5.89 -4.45 -10.33
N GLN A 86 -6.45 -4.34 -11.53
CA GLN A 86 -7.86 -4.66 -11.77
C GLN A 86 -8.14 -6.13 -11.51
N GLU A 87 -7.25 -7.01 -11.92
CA GLU A 87 -7.37 -8.44 -11.66
C GLU A 87 -7.31 -8.73 -10.16
N LEU A 88 -6.41 -8.06 -9.45
CA LEU A 88 -6.33 -8.18 -7.99
C LEU A 88 -7.63 -7.71 -7.33
N GLY A 89 -8.26 -6.68 -7.88
CA GLY A 89 -9.52 -6.12 -7.38
C GLY A 89 -10.69 -7.09 -7.40
N ARG A 90 -10.58 -8.19 -8.14
CA ARG A 90 -11.60 -9.25 -8.12
C ARG A 90 -11.49 -10.13 -6.88
N GLU A 91 -10.32 -10.16 -6.26
CA GLU A 91 -10.04 -10.98 -5.08
C GLU A 91 -10.01 -10.17 -3.80
N LEU A 92 -9.56 -8.91 -3.86
CA LEU A 92 -9.31 -8.06 -2.70
C LEU A 92 -9.79 -6.64 -2.99
N PRO A 93 -10.17 -5.88 -1.93
CA PRO A 93 -10.47 -4.46 -2.12
C PRO A 93 -9.20 -3.71 -2.60
N VAL A 94 -9.32 -3.01 -3.72
CA VAL A 94 -8.22 -2.23 -4.29
C VAL A 94 -8.74 -0.85 -4.64
N ILE A 95 -8.05 0.19 -4.15
CA ILE A 95 -8.29 1.58 -4.54
C ILE A 95 -6.97 2.09 -5.10
N TRP A 96 -7.00 2.57 -6.35
CA TRP A 96 -5.81 3.16 -6.96
C TRP A 96 -6.16 4.53 -7.52
N THR A 97 -5.23 5.49 -7.35
CA THR A 97 -5.33 6.81 -7.94
C THR A 97 -3.94 7.31 -8.28
N ALA A 98 -3.79 8.00 -9.41
CA ALA A 98 -2.55 8.67 -9.76
C ALA A 98 -2.38 10.00 -9.04
N ASN A 99 -3.39 10.43 -8.29
CA ASN A 99 -3.39 11.71 -7.59
C ASN A 99 -3.11 11.51 -6.10
N TYR A 100 -1.94 11.98 -5.65
CA TYR A 100 -1.56 11.87 -4.24
C TYR A 100 -2.57 12.50 -3.30
N SER A 101 -3.12 13.65 -3.67
CA SER A 101 -4.11 14.35 -2.84
C SER A 101 -5.34 13.49 -2.62
N THR A 102 -5.79 12.79 -3.66
CA THR A 102 -6.93 11.87 -3.56
C THR A 102 -6.57 10.67 -2.67
N GLY A 103 -5.38 10.11 -2.84
CA GLY A 103 -4.91 8.99 -2.02
C GLY A 103 -4.83 9.37 -0.55
N ILE A 104 -4.29 10.56 -0.25
CA ILE A 104 -4.22 11.07 1.12
C ILE A 104 -5.64 11.32 1.68
N ALA A 105 -6.55 11.82 0.86
CA ALA A 105 -7.93 12.05 1.30
C ALA A 105 -8.63 10.75 1.67
N VAL A 106 -8.43 9.69 0.86
CA VAL A 106 -8.97 8.37 1.16
C VAL A 106 -8.40 7.86 2.48
N PHE A 107 -7.08 7.97 2.65
CA PHE A 107 -6.42 7.53 3.88
C PHE A 107 -6.96 8.27 5.11
N ARG A 108 -7.08 9.60 5.01
CA ARG A 108 -7.62 10.41 6.11
C ARG A 108 -9.06 10.02 6.45
N ARG A 109 -9.86 9.69 5.45
CA ARG A 109 -11.22 9.23 5.68
C ARG A 109 -11.24 7.91 6.44
N MET A 110 -10.34 7.00 6.11
CA MET A 110 -10.19 5.74 6.85
C MET A 110 -9.84 5.98 8.32
N LEU A 111 -9.07 7.03 8.61
CA LEU A 111 -8.71 7.39 9.99
C LEU A 111 -9.92 7.82 10.83
N HIS A 112 -10.98 8.27 10.20
CA HIS A 112 -12.18 8.74 10.91
C HIS A 112 -13.25 7.65 11.05
N ASP A 113 -13.10 6.58 10.33
CA ASP A 113 -14.00 5.43 10.40
C ASP A 113 -13.49 4.41 11.41
#